data_47520a5d5a2bb2b469592c91d4264f46
#
_entry.id   47520a5d5a2bb2b469592c91d4264f46
#
_cell.length_a   1.000
_cell.length_b   1.000
_cell.length_c   1.000
_cell.angle_alpha   90.00
_cell.angle_beta   90.00
_cell.angle_gamma   90.00
#
_symmetry.space_group_name_H-M   'P 1'
#
loop_
_entity.id
_entity.type
_entity.pdbx_description
1 polymer ?
#
loop_
_entity_poly.entity_id
_entity_poly.type
_entity_poly.pdbx_seq_one_letter_code
_entity_poly.pdbx_strand_id
1 'polypeptide(L)'
;SAASDVYKRQTKANVRTANAAKEGGMNKALSIAFSGGAVMGMCVAGLGALGVSVVYIITKNVDVLSGFSLGASSIALFARVGGGIYTKAADVGADLVGKVEAGIPEDDPRNPAVIADNVGDNVGDVAGMGADLFESYVGSLVSAITLGVVYAKESGAIFPLVIAALGVLASV
;
A
#
# COMPACT_ATOMS: atom_id res chain seq x y z
N SER A 1 -3.43 11.04 -10.20
CA SER A 1 -2.12 10.40 -9.95
C SER A 1 -2.32 8.91 -9.70
N ALA A 2 -1.29 8.10 -9.88
CA ALA A 2 -1.36 6.64 -9.67
C ALA A 2 -1.94 6.27 -8.28
N ALA A 3 -1.54 6.97 -7.23
CA ALA A 3 -2.09 6.78 -5.89
C ALA A 3 -3.61 7.03 -5.82
N SER A 4 -4.10 8.07 -6.50
CA SER A 4 -5.54 8.37 -6.58
C SER A 4 -6.31 7.27 -7.32
N ASP A 5 -5.72 6.67 -8.34
CA ASP A 5 -6.38 5.61 -9.11
C ASP A 5 -6.38 4.28 -8.35
N VAL A 6 -5.30 3.95 -7.62
CA VAL A 6 -5.25 2.81 -6.71
C VAL A 6 -6.32 2.94 -5.63
N TYR A 7 -6.43 4.10 -4.99
CA TYR A 7 -7.45 4.37 -3.98
C TYR A 7 -8.88 4.18 -4.52
N LYS A 8 -9.19 4.73 -5.70
CA LYS A 8 -10.49 4.52 -6.35
C LYS A 8 -10.79 3.06 -6.67
N ARG A 9 -9.78 2.26 -6.98
CA ARG A 9 -9.94 0.82 -7.21
C ARG A 9 -10.25 0.08 -5.92
N GLN A 10 -9.58 0.44 -4.82
CA GLN A 10 -9.80 -0.18 -3.52
C GLN A 10 -11.21 0.09 -2.98
N THR A 11 -11.69 1.32 -3.02
CA THR A 11 -13.06 1.65 -2.60
C THR A 11 -14.12 0.90 -3.41
N LYS A 12 -13.91 0.73 -4.72
CA LYS A 12 -14.81 -0.08 -5.55
C LYS A 12 -14.71 -1.58 -5.22
N ALA A 13 -13.51 -2.08 -4.92
CA ALA A 13 -13.32 -3.47 -4.53
C ALA A 13 -14.04 -3.77 -3.20
N ASN A 14 -14.00 -2.85 -2.24
CA ASN A 14 -14.67 -2.98 -0.95
C ASN A 14 -16.17 -3.23 -1.09
N VAL A 15 -16.86 -2.38 -1.84
CA VAL A 15 -18.31 -2.52 -2.11
C VAL A 15 -18.62 -3.84 -2.81
N ARG A 16 -17.80 -4.22 -3.79
CA ARG A 16 -17.97 -5.48 -4.53
C ARG A 16 -17.73 -6.70 -3.65
N THR A 17 -16.76 -6.62 -2.74
CA THR A 17 -16.45 -7.68 -1.78
C THR A 17 -17.62 -7.89 -0.82
N ALA A 18 -18.16 -6.81 -0.27
CA ALA A 18 -19.33 -6.87 0.60
C ALA A 18 -20.56 -7.48 -0.10
N ASN A 19 -20.85 -7.05 -1.33
CA ASN A 19 -21.93 -7.62 -2.12
C ASN A 19 -21.69 -9.09 -2.47
N ALA A 20 -20.47 -9.47 -2.81
CA ALA A 20 -20.11 -10.85 -3.11
C ALA A 20 -20.22 -11.75 -1.87
N ALA A 21 -19.88 -11.26 -0.69
CA ALA A 21 -20.08 -11.98 0.57
C ALA A 21 -21.57 -12.29 0.82
N LYS A 22 -22.45 -11.33 0.52
CA LYS A 22 -23.89 -11.49 0.66
C LYS A 22 -24.48 -12.50 -0.34
N GLU A 23 -24.08 -12.44 -1.61
CA GLU A 23 -24.71 -13.21 -2.70
C GLU A 23 -23.99 -14.52 -3.02
N GLY A 24 -22.67 -14.57 -2.88
CA GLY A 24 -21.83 -15.67 -3.38
C GLY A 24 -20.94 -16.34 -2.34
N GLY A 25 -21.05 -15.95 -1.09
CA GLY A 25 -20.30 -16.52 0.02
C GLY A 25 -18.81 -16.12 0.07
N MET A 26 -18.12 -16.68 1.05
CA MET A 26 -16.76 -16.30 1.43
C MET A 26 -15.72 -16.41 0.27
N ASN A 27 -15.76 -17.49 -0.48
CA ASN A 27 -14.76 -17.71 -1.54
C ASN A 27 -14.83 -16.65 -2.64
N LYS A 28 -16.06 -16.24 -3.02
CA LYS A 28 -16.23 -15.18 -4.02
C LYS A 28 -15.81 -13.82 -3.48
N ALA A 29 -16.13 -13.54 -2.23
CA ALA A 29 -15.70 -12.31 -1.55
C ALA A 29 -14.18 -12.21 -1.46
N LEU A 30 -13.50 -13.28 -1.02
CA LEU A 30 -12.04 -13.34 -0.94
C LEU A 30 -11.36 -13.16 -2.31
N SER A 31 -11.90 -13.77 -3.37
CA SER A 31 -11.36 -13.60 -4.72
C SER A 31 -11.40 -12.14 -5.18
N ILE A 32 -12.48 -11.43 -4.89
CA ILE A 32 -12.61 -10.00 -5.24
C ILE A 32 -11.69 -9.13 -4.38
N ALA A 33 -11.65 -9.40 -3.07
CA ALA A 33 -10.78 -8.67 -2.14
C ALA A 33 -9.30 -8.84 -2.54
N PHE A 34 -8.87 -10.08 -2.83
CA PHE A 34 -7.52 -10.37 -3.27
C PHE A 34 -7.17 -9.68 -4.59
N SER A 35 -8.09 -9.71 -5.57
CA SER A 35 -7.88 -9.00 -6.84
C SER A 35 -7.76 -7.47 -6.66
N GLY A 36 -8.51 -6.91 -5.71
CA GLY A 36 -8.38 -5.50 -5.32
C GLY A 36 -7.02 -5.20 -4.70
N GLY A 37 -6.58 -6.02 -3.73
CA GLY A 37 -5.29 -5.89 -3.06
C GLY A 37 -4.10 -6.09 -4.01
N ALA A 38 -4.21 -6.99 -4.98
CA ALA A 38 -3.18 -7.24 -5.98
C ALA A 38 -2.82 -5.99 -6.80
N VAL A 39 -3.79 -5.10 -7.06
CA VAL A 39 -3.51 -3.82 -7.75
C VAL A 39 -2.50 -2.99 -6.96
N MET A 40 -2.69 -2.87 -5.64
CA MET A 40 -1.76 -2.13 -4.78
C MET A 40 -0.41 -2.85 -4.68
N GLY A 41 -0.41 -4.15 -4.45
CA GLY A 41 0.81 -4.96 -4.34
C GLY A 41 1.68 -4.87 -5.60
N MET A 42 1.07 -4.97 -6.78
CA MET A 42 1.78 -4.84 -8.06
C MET A 42 2.29 -3.41 -8.31
N CYS A 43 1.55 -2.39 -7.89
CA CYS A 43 2.03 -1.01 -7.94
C CYS A 43 3.24 -0.80 -7.04
N VAL A 44 3.22 -1.31 -5.81
CA VAL A 44 4.32 -1.23 -4.85
C VAL A 44 5.57 -1.92 -5.39
N ALA A 45 5.45 -3.18 -5.79
CA ALA A 45 6.57 -3.97 -6.28
C ALA A 45 7.11 -3.42 -7.62
N GLY A 46 6.21 -3.11 -8.57
CA GLY A 46 6.59 -2.63 -9.88
C GLY A 46 7.26 -1.26 -9.85
N LEU A 47 6.66 -0.28 -9.16
CA LEU A 47 7.23 1.07 -9.06
C LEU A 47 8.50 1.10 -8.20
N GLY A 48 8.56 0.28 -7.15
CA GLY A 48 9.75 0.13 -6.31
C GLY A 48 10.92 -0.44 -7.09
N ALA A 49 10.74 -1.58 -7.76
CA ALA A 49 11.77 -2.21 -8.58
C ALA A 49 12.21 -1.31 -9.74
N LEU A 50 11.25 -0.67 -10.43
CA LEU A 50 11.54 0.25 -11.52
C LEU A 50 12.31 1.48 -11.04
N GLY A 51 11.89 2.12 -9.95
CA GLY A 51 12.55 3.29 -9.39
C GLY A 51 14.01 2.99 -8.99
N VAL A 52 14.22 1.92 -8.22
CA VAL A 52 15.57 1.48 -7.82
C VAL A 52 16.42 1.13 -9.03
N SER A 53 15.87 0.40 -10.02
CA SER A 53 16.60 0.03 -11.23
C SER A 53 17.02 1.24 -12.05
N VAL A 54 16.11 2.19 -12.30
CA VAL A 54 16.39 3.40 -13.08
C VAL A 54 17.46 4.24 -12.40
N VAL A 55 17.32 4.49 -11.08
CA VAL A 55 18.31 5.26 -10.32
C VAL A 55 19.68 4.59 -10.38
N TYR A 56 19.75 3.27 -10.19
CA TYR A 56 21.03 2.55 -10.23
C TYR A 56 21.65 2.54 -11.63
N ILE A 57 20.87 2.33 -12.68
CA ILE A 57 21.38 2.33 -14.06
C ILE A 57 21.98 3.67 -14.44
N ILE A 58 21.34 4.77 -14.03
CA ILE A 58 21.81 6.13 -14.36
C ILE A 58 23.03 6.52 -13.53
N THR A 59 23.02 6.25 -12.24
CA THR A 59 24.02 6.79 -11.31
C THR A 59 25.18 5.84 -11.06
N LYS A 60 24.96 4.53 -11.16
CA LYS A 60 25.92 3.47 -10.79
C LYS A 60 26.49 3.64 -9.37
N ASN A 61 25.75 4.31 -8.49
CA ASN A 61 26.20 4.72 -7.16
C ASN A 61 25.21 4.25 -6.10
N VAL A 62 25.67 3.45 -5.15
CA VAL A 62 24.87 2.91 -4.04
C VAL A 62 24.51 3.97 -2.99
N ASP A 63 25.30 5.04 -2.86
CA ASP A 63 24.99 6.13 -1.94
C ASP A 63 23.75 6.90 -2.43
N VAL A 64 23.63 7.08 -3.75
CA VAL A 64 22.42 7.67 -4.35
C VAL A 64 21.20 6.79 -4.15
N LEU A 65 21.36 5.47 -4.25
CA LEU A 65 20.29 4.52 -3.91
C LEU A 65 19.85 4.63 -2.44
N SER A 66 20.80 4.82 -1.54
CA SER A 66 20.49 5.04 -0.11
C SER A 66 19.68 6.32 0.09
N GLY A 67 20.00 7.38 -0.67
CA GLY A 67 19.19 8.61 -0.72
C GLY A 67 17.77 8.38 -1.23
N PHE A 68 17.61 7.56 -2.27
CA PHE A 68 16.29 7.16 -2.79
C PHE A 68 15.49 6.40 -1.74
N SER A 69 16.11 5.45 -1.03
CA SER A 69 15.49 4.70 0.06
C SER A 69 15.05 5.62 1.22
N LEU A 70 15.88 6.60 1.59
CA LEU A 70 15.53 7.60 2.60
C LEU A 70 14.31 8.45 2.17
N GLY A 71 14.22 8.78 0.89
CA GLY A 71 13.05 9.44 0.31
C GLY A 71 11.79 8.58 0.43
N ALA A 72 11.90 7.29 0.14
CA ALA A 72 10.80 6.34 0.31
C ALA A 72 10.34 6.25 1.78
N SER A 73 11.28 6.19 2.73
CA SER A 73 10.99 6.20 4.17
C SER A 73 10.28 7.49 4.61
N SER A 74 10.70 8.63 4.10
CA SER A 74 10.08 9.92 4.41
C SER A 74 8.62 9.96 3.92
N ILE A 75 8.36 9.52 2.70
CA ILE A 75 6.99 9.45 2.14
C ILE A 75 6.14 8.47 2.95
N ALA A 76 6.69 7.31 3.29
CA ALA A 76 5.98 6.31 4.08
C ALA A 76 5.61 6.82 5.46
N LEU A 77 6.52 7.53 6.14
CA LEU A 77 6.24 8.14 7.44
C LEU A 77 5.04 9.10 7.35
N PHE A 78 5.05 10.04 6.41
CA PHE A 78 3.96 11.00 6.26
C PHE A 78 2.64 10.35 5.83
N ALA A 79 2.69 9.36 4.94
CA ALA A 79 1.50 8.64 4.52
C ALA A 79 0.87 7.83 5.66
N ARG A 80 1.69 7.16 6.49
CA ARG A 80 1.21 6.39 7.65
C ARG A 80 0.61 7.29 8.71
N VAL A 81 1.30 8.37 9.07
CA VAL A 81 0.80 9.32 10.08
C VAL A 81 -0.47 10.00 9.58
N GLY A 82 -0.48 10.49 8.35
CA GLY A 82 -1.65 11.13 7.74
C GLY A 82 -2.84 10.17 7.59
N GLY A 83 -2.59 8.95 7.13
CA GLY A 83 -3.61 7.90 7.03
C GLY A 83 -4.21 7.55 8.38
N GLY A 84 -3.38 7.32 9.40
CA GLY A 84 -3.83 7.01 10.76
C GLY A 84 -4.64 8.15 11.40
N ILE A 85 -4.24 9.40 11.21
CA ILE A 85 -4.99 10.56 11.69
C ILE A 85 -6.36 10.62 11.00
N TYR A 86 -6.41 10.43 9.69
CA TYR A 86 -7.65 10.47 8.93
C TYR A 86 -8.62 9.35 9.37
N THR A 87 -8.13 8.11 9.48
CA THR A 87 -8.92 6.95 9.94
C THR A 87 -9.49 7.21 11.33
N LYS A 88 -8.67 7.65 12.28
CA LYS A 88 -9.14 7.94 13.64
C LYS A 88 -10.12 9.11 13.70
N ALA A 89 -9.93 10.13 12.89
CA ALA A 89 -10.88 11.25 12.83
C ALA A 89 -12.25 10.80 12.29
N ALA A 90 -12.26 9.91 11.30
CA ALA A 90 -13.49 9.36 10.73
C ALA A 90 -14.22 8.44 11.73
N ASP A 91 -13.51 7.51 12.35
CA ASP A 91 -13.99 6.57 13.37
C ASP A 91 -14.61 7.32 14.57
N VAL A 92 -13.84 8.18 15.22
CA VAL A 92 -14.32 8.96 16.36
C VAL A 92 -15.47 9.90 15.97
N GLY A 93 -15.42 10.48 14.78
CA GLY A 93 -16.51 11.32 14.27
C GLY A 93 -17.80 10.55 14.06
N ALA A 94 -17.71 9.34 13.48
CA ALA A 94 -18.87 8.45 13.31
C ALA A 94 -19.49 8.05 14.65
N ASP A 95 -18.66 7.72 15.63
CA ASP A 95 -19.09 7.37 16.99
C ASP A 95 -19.79 8.54 17.70
N LEU A 96 -19.22 9.73 17.62
CA LEU A 96 -19.81 10.92 18.27
C LEU A 96 -21.19 11.24 17.67
N VAL A 97 -21.31 11.25 16.36
CA VAL A 97 -22.59 11.53 15.67
C VAL A 97 -23.61 10.43 15.95
N GLY A 98 -23.21 9.16 15.84
CA GLY A 98 -24.12 8.02 16.03
C GLY A 98 -24.52 7.83 17.48
N LYS A 99 -23.56 7.56 18.36
CA LYS A 99 -23.82 7.16 19.74
C LYS A 99 -24.22 8.34 20.63
N VAL A 100 -23.59 9.50 20.48
CA VAL A 100 -23.79 10.63 21.38
C VAL A 100 -24.92 11.54 20.90
N GLU A 101 -24.89 11.97 19.65
CA GLU A 101 -25.90 12.92 19.16
C GLU A 101 -27.21 12.23 18.74
N ALA A 102 -27.13 11.14 17.96
CA ALA A 102 -28.31 10.48 17.43
C ALA A 102 -28.84 9.35 18.32
N GLY A 103 -28.05 8.88 19.29
CA GLY A 103 -28.43 7.79 20.19
C GLY A 103 -28.74 6.46 19.48
N ILE A 104 -28.09 6.22 18.34
CA ILE A 104 -28.24 5.01 17.53
C ILE A 104 -27.00 4.10 17.71
N PRO A 105 -27.14 2.77 17.45
CA PRO A 105 -26.02 1.86 17.51
C PRO A 105 -24.88 2.27 16.57
N GLU A 106 -23.66 1.82 16.90
CA GLU A 106 -22.50 1.88 16.00
C GLU A 106 -22.84 1.17 14.68
N ASP A 107 -22.29 1.62 13.59
CA ASP A 107 -22.54 1.07 12.25
C ASP A 107 -24.00 1.11 11.76
N ASP A 108 -24.86 1.91 12.41
CA ASP A 108 -26.24 2.05 11.97
C ASP A 108 -26.31 2.72 10.59
N PRO A 109 -26.97 2.11 9.60
CA PRO A 109 -27.04 2.65 8.22
C PRO A 109 -27.73 4.02 8.13
N ARG A 110 -28.41 4.47 9.18
CA ARG A 110 -28.99 5.83 9.27
C ARG A 110 -27.92 6.90 9.58
N ASN A 111 -26.75 6.48 10.10
CA ASN A 111 -25.66 7.39 10.37
C ASN A 111 -24.82 7.62 9.10
N PRO A 112 -24.85 8.80 8.47
CA PRO A 112 -24.07 9.07 7.27
C PRO A 112 -22.54 9.05 7.53
N ALA A 113 -22.12 9.19 8.78
CA ALA A 113 -20.70 9.14 9.16
C ALA A 113 -20.12 7.72 9.03
N VAL A 114 -20.94 6.66 8.99
CA VAL A 114 -20.49 5.28 8.72
C VAL A 114 -19.81 5.18 7.35
N ILE A 115 -20.28 5.95 6.36
CA ILE A 115 -19.61 6.00 5.05
C ILE A 115 -18.22 6.62 5.17
N ALA A 116 -18.10 7.69 5.96
CA ALA A 116 -16.80 8.36 6.17
C ALA A 116 -15.82 7.46 6.93
N ASP A 117 -16.31 6.68 7.87
CA ASP A 117 -15.52 5.69 8.62
C ASP A 117 -14.99 4.58 7.70
N ASN A 118 -15.86 3.94 6.93
CA ASN A 118 -15.44 2.92 5.97
C ASN A 118 -14.46 3.46 4.90
N VAL A 119 -14.60 4.73 4.49
CA VAL A 119 -13.64 5.39 3.60
C VAL A 119 -12.33 5.65 4.33
N GLY A 120 -12.39 6.01 5.61
CA GLY A 120 -11.23 6.21 6.48
C GLY A 120 -10.37 4.97 6.60
N ASP A 121 -10.97 3.81 6.80
CA ASP A 121 -10.26 2.52 6.84
C ASP A 121 -9.50 2.26 5.54
N ASN A 122 -10.14 2.51 4.38
CA ASN A 122 -9.43 2.39 3.10
C ASN A 122 -8.25 3.38 2.96
N VAL A 123 -8.36 4.60 3.47
CA VAL A 123 -7.24 5.55 3.48
C VAL A 123 -6.11 5.07 4.39
N GLY A 124 -6.44 4.62 5.60
CA GLY A 124 -5.48 4.12 6.57
C GLY A 124 -4.73 2.89 6.04
N ASP A 125 -5.46 1.90 5.56
CA ASP A 125 -4.89 0.64 5.14
C ASP A 125 -4.19 0.73 3.78
N VAL A 126 -4.77 1.42 2.80
CA VAL A 126 -4.17 1.51 1.46
C VAL A 126 -3.06 2.55 1.41
N ALA A 127 -3.28 3.77 1.90
CA ALA A 127 -2.27 4.81 1.87
C ALA A 127 -1.18 4.57 2.93
N GLY A 128 -1.57 4.19 4.14
CA GLY A 128 -0.66 3.95 5.27
C GLY A 128 0.16 2.68 5.07
N MET A 129 -0.50 1.51 5.03
CA MET A 129 0.22 0.24 4.90
C MET A 129 0.88 0.05 3.54
N GLY A 130 0.25 0.51 2.46
CA GLY A 130 0.85 0.44 1.13
C GLY A 130 2.14 1.24 1.02
N ALA A 131 2.21 2.41 1.65
CA ALA A 131 3.43 3.21 1.72
C ALA A 131 4.52 2.52 2.57
N ASP A 132 4.14 1.86 3.67
CA ASP A 132 5.05 1.08 4.51
C ASP A 132 5.65 -0.13 3.78
N LEU A 133 4.81 -0.85 3.02
CA LEU A 133 5.26 -1.94 2.17
C LEU A 133 6.21 -1.45 1.06
N PHE A 134 5.94 -0.28 0.47
CA PHE A 134 6.82 0.34 -0.52
C PHE A 134 8.19 0.67 0.08
N GLU A 135 8.23 1.30 1.26
CA GLU A 135 9.46 1.59 1.99
C GLU A 135 10.26 0.32 2.27
N SER A 136 9.60 -0.69 2.84
CA SER A 136 10.24 -1.95 3.21
C SER A 136 10.79 -2.71 2.00
N TYR A 137 10.04 -2.73 0.90
CA TYR A 137 10.47 -3.35 -0.34
C TYR A 137 11.68 -2.63 -0.96
N VAL A 138 11.61 -1.30 -1.08
CA VAL A 138 12.72 -0.48 -1.59
C VAL A 138 13.96 -0.61 -0.70
N GLY A 139 13.79 -0.51 0.62
CA GLY A 139 14.89 -0.65 1.59
C GLY A 139 15.58 -2.00 1.51
N SER A 140 14.82 -3.08 1.43
CA SER A 140 15.35 -4.45 1.27
C SER A 140 16.13 -4.60 -0.03
N LEU A 141 15.59 -4.07 -1.13
CA LEU A 141 16.23 -4.15 -2.45
C LEU A 141 17.53 -3.34 -2.50
N VAL A 142 17.51 -2.11 -1.96
CA VAL A 142 18.71 -1.24 -1.89
C VAL A 142 19.78 -1.88 -1.00
N SER A 143 19.40 -2.44 0.15
CA SER A 143 20.33 -3.15 1.04
C SER A 143 20.99 -4.34 0.34
N ALA A 144 20.20 -5.15 -0.37
CA ALA A 144 20.71 -6.31 -1.11
C ALA A 144 21.64 -5.89 -2.25
N ILE A 145 21.32 -4.82 -2.98
CA ILE A 145 22.18 -4.27 -4.03
C ILE A 145 23.50 -3.76 -3.43
N THR A 146 23.45 -3.03 -2.33
CA THR A 146 24.63 -2.50 -1.64
C THR A 146 25.57 -3.62 -1.23
N LEU A 147 25.06 -4.66 -0.60
CA LEU A 147 25.85 -5.85 -0.26
C LEU A 147 26.39 -6.56 -1.49
N GLY A 148 25.59 -6.70 -2.53
CA GLY A 148 25.98 -7.32 -3.79
C GLY A 148 27.15 -6.57 -4.46
N VAL A 149 27.08 -5.23 -4.50
CA VAL A 149 28.15 -4.39 -5.06
C VAL A 149 29.46 -4.51 -4.26
N VAL A 150 29.37 -4.56 -2.93
CA VAL A 150 30.57 -4.77 -2.08
C VAL A 150 31.23 -6.10 -2.39
N TYR A 151 30.43 -7.17 -2.60
CA TYR A 151 30.96 -8.51 -2.82
C TYR A 151 31.43 -8.75 -4.27
N ALA A 152 30.68 -8.34 -5.26
CA ALA A 152 30.89 -8.67 -6.67
C ALA A 152 30.85 -7.47 -7.63
N LYS A 153 31.03 -6.25 -7.13
CA LYS A 153 30.98 -5.00 -7.91
C LYS A 153 29.67 -4.88 -8.70
N GLU A 154 29.71 -4.40 -9.93
CA GLU A 154 28.52 -4.15 -10.75
C GLU A 154 27.68 -5.42 -11.01
N SER A 155 28.30 -6.57 -11.15
CA SER A 155 27.58 -7.84 -11.33
C SER A 155 26.79 -8.25 -10.10
N GLY A 156 27.24 -7.86 -8.91
CA GLY A 156 26.54 -8.12 -7.66
C GLY A 156 25.23 -7.33 -7.51
N ALA A 157 25.10 -6.18 -8.17
CA ALA A 157 23.87 -5.39 -8.15
C ALA A 157 22.74 -6.03 -8.99
N ILE A 158 23.07 -6.78 -10.02
CA ILE A 158 22.11 -7.38 -10.95
C ILE A 158 21.34 -8.52 -10.26
N PHE A 159 21.99 -9.27 -9.40
CA PHE A 159 21.41 -10.44 -8.76
C PHE A 159 20.14 -10.14 -7.94
N PRO A 160 20.11 -9.15 -7.02
CA PRO A 160 18.90 -8.79 -6.31
C PRO A 160 17.76 -8.31 -7.23
N LEU A 161 18.09 -7.58 -8.30
CA LEU A 161 17.10 -7.10 -9.27
C LEU A 161 16.46 -8.25 -10.03
N VAL A 162 17.25 -9.26 -10.43
CA VAL A 162 16.72 -10.47 -11.10
C VAL A 162 15.84 -11.27 -10.15
N ILE A 163 16.24 -11.45 -8.89
CA ILE A 163 15.41 -12.13 -7.89
C ILE A 163 14.09 -11.38 -7.68
N ALA A 164 14.12 -10.06 -7.57
CA ALA A 164 12.92 -9.26 -7.42
C ALA A 164 11.99 -9.40 -8.64
N ALA A 165 12.53 -9.37 -9.85
CA ALA A 165 11.76 -9.57 -11.08
C ALA A 165 11.12 -10.97 -11.14
N LEU A 166 11.87 -12.02 -10.81
CA LEU A 166 11.35 -13.38 -10.73
C LEU A 166 10.30 -13.54 -9.65
N GLY A 167 10.46 -12.87 -8.51
CA GLY A 167 9.47 -12.85 -7.43
C GLY A 167 8.14 -12.23 -7.89
N VAL A 168 8.19 -11.12 -8.64
CA VAL A 168 6.98 -10.51 -9.21
C VAL A 168 6.31 -11.48 -10.19
N LEU A 169 7.06 -12.12 -11.08
CA LEU A 169 6.51 -13.11 -12.02
C LEU A 169 5.89 -14.32 -11.32
N ALA A 170 6.51 -14.77 -10.23
CA ALA A 170 5.99 -15.90 -9.46
C ALA A 170 4.74 -15.56 -8.63
N SER A 171 4.44 -14.27 -8.45
CA SER A 171 3.28 -13.78 -7.69
C SER A 171 2.02 -13.61 -8.56
N VAL A 172 2.14 -13.71 -9.88
CA VAL A 172 1.05 -13.58 -10.87
C VAL A 172 0.54 -14.95 -11.26
#